data_0a0d3c695fe5af81df7fd61b3668ecbb
#
_entry.id   0a0d3c695fe5af81df7fd61b3668ecbb
#
_cell.length_a   1.000
_cell.length_b   1.000
_cell.length_c   1.000
_cell.angle_alpha   90.00
_cell.angle_beta   90.00
_cell.angle_gamma   90.00
#
_symmetry.space_group_name_H-M   'P 1'
#
loop_
_entity.id
_entity.type
_entity.pdbx_description
1 polymer ?
#
loop_
_entity_poly.entity_id
_entity_poly.type
_entity_poly.pdbx_seq_one_letter_code
_entity_poly.pdbx_strand_id
1 'polypeptide(L)'
;MKLFLSLILLLILPACSGNYNWGWYAVSPFNNIGSSNLNFLLSGLGYTISISLISIFFATFLGLAISMIGLSKSRIVKTLNISYIEIIRSVPVLVMILWIYYGLPVLVGINFTAFVAGIIALSICDSPFIAEIFRSGFEAVPKGQSEAGTSLGMSFFKRFRLITLPQAIKIILPALGNQFVYMLKMSSLVSIIGLDELTRKANELVVSQYRPLEIYTFLVLEYLVLILVISYLVRKMEKKLSN
;
A
#
# COMPACT_ATOMS: atom_id res chain seq x y z
N MET A 1 -31.59 -17.57 1.32
CA MET A 1 -32.55 -16.46 1.43
C MET A 1 -32.93 -16.16 2.88
N LYS A 2 -33.37 -17.15 3.69
CA LYS A 2 -33.73 -16.94 5.12
C LYS A 2 -32.55 -16.48 6.00
N LEU A 3 -31.35 -17.03 5.79
CA LEU A 3 -30.13 -16.63 6.51
C LEU A 3 -29.68 -15.19 6.19
N PHE A 4 -29.83 -14.76 4.94
CA PHE A 4 -29.54 -13.41 4.48
C PHE A 4 -30.53 -12.39 5.06
N LEU A 5 -31.82 -12.77 5.16
CA LEU A 5 -32.85 -11.95 5.77
C LEU A 5 -32.64 -11.82 7.30
N SER A 6 -32.22 -12.88 7.99
CA SER A 6 -31.91 -12.84 9.42
C SER A 6 -30.66 -12.03 9.72
N LEU A 7 -29.64 -12.02 8.84
CA LEU A 7 -28.45 -11.14 8.95
C LEU A 7 -28.83 -9.66 8.78
N ILE A 8 -29.72 -9.36 7.81
CA ILE A 8 -30.25 -8.00 7.61
C ILE A 8 -31.08 -7.56 8.81
N LEU A 9 -31.91 -8.46 9.37
CA LEU A 9 -32.71 -8.18 10.56
C LEU A 9 -31.84 -7.91 11.80
N LEU A 10 -30.72 -8.63 11.96
CA LEU A 10 -29.72 -8.41 13.02
C LEU A 10 -29.00 -7.06 12.87
N LEU A 11 -28.80 -6.57 11.65
CA LEU A 11 -28.22 -5.24 11.38
C LEU A 11 -29.21 -4.09 11.63
N ILE A 12 -30.53 -4.39 11.66
CA ILE A 12 -31.61 -3.40 11.88
C ILE A 12 -32.00 -3.34 13.38
N LEU A 13 -31.57 -4.30 14.21
CA LEU A 13 -31.79 -4.20 15.65
C LEU A 13 -31.03 -2.98 16.18
N PRO A 14 -31.73 -1.93 16.65
CA PRO A 14 -31.09 -0.77 17.26
C PRO A 14 -30.57 -1.19 18.64
N ALA A 15 -29.42 -1.87 18.65
CA ALA A 15 -28.70 -2.13 19.87
C ALA A 15 -28.20 -0.78 20.42
N CYS A 16 -28.91 -0.25 21.44
CA CYS A 16 -28.50 0.94 22.17
C CYS A 16 -28.23 2.19 21.32
N SER A 17 -29.16 2.61 20.47
CA SER A 17 -29.10 3.94 19.89
C SER A 17 -29.47 4.95 20.97
N GLY A 18 -28.51 5.28 21.82
CA GLY A 18 -28.57 6.55 22.55
C GLY A 18 -28.83 7.66 21.52
N ASN A 19 -29.56 8.70 21.92
CA ASN A 19 -29.86 9.85 21.08
C ASN A 19 -28.55 10.54 20.65
N TYR A 20 -27.90 10.06 19.57
CA TYR A 20 -26.74 10.71 19.00
C TYR A 20 -27.16 11.99 18.29
N ASN A 21 -26.71 13.12 18.81
CA ASN A 21 -26.95 14.42 18.18
C ASN A 21 -25.93 14.62 17.04
N TRP A 22 -26.39 14.51 15.80
CA TRP A 22 -25.57 14.73 14.63
C TRP A 22 -24.96 16.11 14.58
N GLY A 23 -23.66 16.20 14.43
CA GLY A 23 -22.89 17.44 14.41
C GLY A 23 -22.19 17.69 13.05
N TRP A 24 -22.91 17.55 11.94
CA TRP A 24 -22.38 17.77 10.61
C TRP A 24 -21.77 19.17 10.38
N TYR A 25 -22.04 20.12 11.28
CA TYR A 25 -21.37 21.41 11.27
C TYR A 25 -19.85 21.28 11.38
N ALA A 26 -19.34 20.23 12.03
CA ALA A 26 -17.90 19.99 12.22
C ALA A 26 -17.14 19.73 10.92
N VAL A 27 -17.84 19.26 9.87
CA VAL A 27 -17.25 18.97 8.54
C VAL A 27 -18.06 19.62 7.40
N SER A 28 -18.84 20.66 7.69
CA SER A 28 -19.63 21.39 6.70
C SER A 28 -18.80 22.49 6.05
N PRO A 29 -18.71 22.56 4.71
CA PRO A 29 -18.00 23.65 4.03
C PRO A 29 -18.70 25.02 4.14
N PHE A 30 -19.95 25.05 4.63
CA PHE A 30 -20.80 26.25 4.67
C PHE A 30 -20.67 27.08 5.95
N ASN A 31 -19.81 26.68 6.87
CA ASN A 31 -19.52 27.43 8.09
C ASN A 31 -18.02 27.52 8.36
N ASN A 32 -17.58 28.50 9.14
CA ASN A 32 -16.17 28.77 9.39
C ASN A 32 -15.46 27.62 10.14
N ILE A 33 -16.15 26.96 11.06
CA ILE A 33 -15.59 25.84 11.84
C ILE A 33 -15.38 24.64 10.91
N GLY A 34 -16.40 24.25 10.18
CA GLY A 34 -16.32 23.10 9.30
C GLY A 34 -15.33 23.29 8.15
N SER A 35 -15.28 24.48 7.53
CA SER A 35 -14.30 24.76 6.49
C SER A 35 -12.85 24.73 7.00
N SER A 36 -12.59 25.25 8.22
CA SER A 36 -11.29 25.12 8.88
C SER A 36 -10.92 23.68 9.15
N ASN A 37 -11.86 22.88 9.68
CA ASN A 37 -11.67 21.46 9.95
C ASN A 37 -11.42 20.66 8.66
N LEU A 38 -12.13 20.96 7.58
CA LEU A 38 -11.89 20.33 6.27
C LEU A 38 -10.49 20.62 5.74
N ASN A 39 -10.05 21.87 5.82
CA ASN A 39 -8.68 22.24 5.43
C ASN A 39 -7.63 21.53 6.30
N PHE A 40 -7.90 21.38 7.59
CA PHE A 40 -7.04 20.63 8.50
C PHE A 40 -6.96 19.14 8.12
N LEU A 41 -8.08 18.48 7.82
CA LEU A 41 -8.11 17.09 7.36
C LEU A 41 -7.33 16.93 6.04
N LEU A 42 -7.63 17.76 5.05
CA LEU A 42 -6.96 17.73 3.73
C LEU A 42 -5.46 18.00 3.81
N SER A 43 -4.98 18.70 4.85
CA SER A 43 -3.53 18.94 5.05
C SER A 43 -2.72 17.65 5.20
N GLY A 44 -3.34 16.55 5.65
CA GLY A 44 -2.72 15.24 5.75
C GLY A 44 -2.50 14.52 4.42
N LEU A 45 -3.18 14.95 3.35
CA LEU A 45 -3.14 14.30 2.04
C LEU A 45 -1.73 14.26 1.44
N GLY A 46 -0.96 15.34 1.61
CA GLY A 46 0.41 15.42 1.15
C GLY A 46 1.32 14.35 1.77
N TYR A 47 1.17 14.11 3.07
CA TYR A 47 1.94 13.05 3.76
C TYR A 47 1.50 11.65 3.34
N THR A 48 0.19 11.40 3.21
CA THR A 48 -0.35 10.11 2.73
C THR A 48 0.20 9.76 1.36
N ILE A 49 0.18 10.70 0.41
CA ILE A 49 0.68 10.47 -0.95
C ILE A 49 2.20 10.32 -0.96
N SER A 50 2.94 11.21 -0.30
CA SER A 50 4.41 11.19 -0.34
C SER A 50 5.00 9.96 0.33
N ILE A 51 4.49 9.56 1.51
CA ILE A 51 4.98 8.33 2.15
C ILE A 51 4.69 7.10 1.29
N SER A 52 3.51 7.04 0.68
CA SER A 52 3.12 5.90 -0.18
C SER A 52 3.98 5.82 -1.44
N LEU A 53 4.24 6.95 -2.12
CA LEU A 53 5.08 7.00 -3.31
C LEU A 53 6.53 6.62 -3.01
N ILE A 54 7.10 7.14 -1.92
CA ILE A 54 8.48 6.85 -1.55
C ILE A 54 8.60 5.39 -1.08
N SER A 55 7.65 4.90 -0.31
CA SER A 55 7.66 3.51 0.15
C SER A 55 7.53 2.52 -1.00
N ILE A 56 6.61 2.73 -1.95
CA ILE A 56 6.47 1.82 -3.11
C ILE A 56 7.72 1.87 -4.00
N PHE A 57 8.36 3.02 -4.12
CA PHE A 57 9.62 3.15 -4.85
C PHE A 57 10.69 2.25 -4.24
N PHE A 58 10.97 2.38 -2.93
CA PHE A 58 11.97 1.54 -2.26
C PHE A 58 11.56 0.07 -2.22
N ALA A 59 10.29 -0.22 -1.97
CA ALA A 59 9.76 -1.58 -2.01
C ALA A 59 9.95 -2.24 -3.39
N THR A 60 9.83 -1.47 -4.48
CA THR A 60 10.05 -1.97 -5.84
C THR A 60 11.51 -2.36 -6.06
N PHE A 61 12.46 -1.56 -5.61
CA PHE A 61 13.89 -1.92 -5.70
C PHE A 61 14.23 -3.13 -4.83
N LEU A 62 13.74 -3.17 -3.59
CA LEU A 62 13.93 -4.30 -2.69
C LEU A 62 13.30 -5.58 -3.28
N GLY A 63 12.05 -5.49 -3.76
CA GLY A 63 11.34 -6.61 -4.35
C GLY A 63 12.02 -7.15 -5.61
N LEU A 64 12.52 -6.26 -6.47
CA LEU A 64 13.31 -6.67 -7.64
C LEU A 64 14.58 -7.41 -7.21
N ALA A 65 15.33 -6.88 -6.23
CA ALA A 65 16.53 -7.54 -5.71
C ALA A 65 16.21 -8.92 -5.13
N ILE A 66 15.17 -9.03 -4.32
CA ILE A 66 14.70 -10.30 -3.72
C ILE A 66 14.32 -11.30 -4.81
N SER A 67 13.57 -10.85 -5.83
CA SER A 67 13.20 -11.69 -6.98
C SER A 67 14.43 -12.22 -7.72
N MET A 68 15.44 -11.37 -7.97
CA MET A 68 16.69 -11.77 -8.62
C MET A 68 17.51 -12.74 -7.77
N ILE A 69 17.59 -12.53 -6.45
CA ILE A 69 18.25 -13.44 -5.51
C ILE A 69 17.57 -14.83 -5.53
N GLY A 70 16.25 -14.85 -5.65
CA GLY A 70 15.46 -16.08 -5.78
C GLY A 70 15.79 -16.95 -6.99
N LEU A 71 16.38 -16.36 -8.05
CA LEU A 71 16.86 -17.10 -9.24
C LEU A 71 18.23 -17.78 -9.04
N SER A 72 18.87 -17.61 -7.89
CA SER A 72 20.17 -18.20 -7.57
C SER A 72 20.13 -19.74 -7.68
N LYS A 73 21.21 -20.32 -8.20
CA LYS A 73 21.41 -21.78 -8.21
C LYS A 73 21.87 -22.34 -6.87
N SER A 74 22.38 -21.48 -5.98
CA SER A 74 22.82 -21.88 -4.64
C SER A 74 21.61 -22.18 -3.73
N ARG A 75 21.59 -23.39 -3.16
CA ARG A 75 20.54 -23.81 -2.21
C ARG A 75 20.49 -22.90 -0.98
N ILE A 76 21.65 -22.52 -0.47
CA ILE A 76 21.76 -21.65 0.73
C ILE A 76 21.12 -20.30 0.45
N VAL A 77 21.49 -19.66 -0.66
CA VAL A 77 20.95 -18.33 -1.04
C VAL A 77 19.44 -18.41 -1.25
N LYS A 78 18.96 -19.47 -1.90
CA LYS A 78 17.52 -19.68 -2.11
C LYS A 78 16.76 -19.88 -0.79
N THR A 79 17.31 -20.66 0.13
CA THR A 79 16.70 -20.88 1.45
C THR A 79 16.64 -19.57 2.23
N LEU A 80 17.71 -18.80 2.27
CA LEU A 80 17.72 -17.48 2.94
C LEU A 80 16.70 -16.53 2.35
N ASN A 81 16.55 -16.51 1.03
CA ASN A 81 15.56 -15.70 0.33
C ASN A 81 14.12 -16.10 0.69
N ILE A 82 13.82 -17.39 0.71
CA ILE A 82 12.51 -17.91 1.11
C ILE A 82 12.25 -17.58 2.58
N SER A 83 13.22 -17.80 3.47
CA SER A 83 13.08 -17.45 4.89
C SER A 83 12.80 -15.97 5.12
N TYR A 84 13.49 -15.07 4.38
CA TYR A 84 13.21 -13.64 4.43
C TYR A 84 11.74 -13.35 4.05
N ILE A 85 11.28 -13.90 2.93
CA ILE A 85 9.92 -13.69 2.44
C ILE A 85 8.89 -14.16 3.47
N GLU A 86 9.06 -15.37 4.02
CA GLU A 86 8.15 -15.95 4.99
C GLU A 86 8.13 -15.15 6.31
N ILE A 87 9.29 -14.78 6.83
CA ILE A 87 9.40 -13.99 8.06
C ILE A 87 8.68 -12.64 7.90
N ILE A 88 9.00 -11.90 6.84
CA ILE A 88 8.42 -10.58 6.64
C ILE A 88 6.90 -10.65 6.43
N ARG A 89 6.41 -11.65 5.67
CA ARG A 89 4.96 -11.84 5.46
C ARG A 89 4.22 -12.27 6.73
N SER A 90 4.91 -12.90 7.67
CA SER A 90 4.30 -13.37 8.92
C SER A 90 4.14 -12.26 9.97
N VAL A 91 4.84 -11.13 9.82
CA VAL A 91 4.76 -10.02 10.77
C VAL A 91 3.68 -9.03 10.33
N PRO A 92 2.69 -8.70 11.20
CA PRO A 92 1.71 -7.66 10.91
C PRO A 92 2.39 -6.31 10.64
N VAL A 93 1.95 -5.60 9.60
CA VAL A 93 2.54 -4.31 9.19
C VAL A 93 2.58 -3.30 10.35
N LEU A 94 1.50 -3.22 11.14
CA LEU A 94 1.43 -2.34 12.31
C LEU A 94 2.54 -2.64 13.33
N VAL A 95 2.78 -3.93 13.60
CA VAL A 95 3.83 -4.37 14.55
C VAL A 95 5.22 -4.01 14.00
N MET A 96 5.44 -4.17 12.70
CA MET A 96 6.70 -3.78 12.06
C MET A 96 6.95 -2.27 12.16
N ILE A 97 5.92 -1.43 11.95
CA ILE A 97 6.00 0.03 12.09
C ILE A 97 6.43 0.40 13.52
N LEU A 98 5.77 -0.19 14.52
CA LEU A 98 6.11 0.06 15.94
C LEU A 98 7.52 -0.41 16.26
N TRP A 99 7.94 -1.58 15.77
CA TRP A 99 9.27 -2.12 16.04
C TRP A 99 10.38 -1.26 15.40
N ILE A 100 10.18 -0.80 14.17
CA ILE A 100 11.15 0.07 13.49
C ILE A 100 11.24 1.44 14.16
N TYR A 101 10.11 1.98 14.62
CA TYR A 101 10.10 3.31 15.23
C TYR A 101 10.63 3.33 16.67
N TYR A 102 10.26 2.34 17.50
CA TYR A 102 10.64 2.30 18.90
C TYR A 102 11.77 1.31 19.20
N GLY A 103 11.83 0.17 18.54
CA GLY A 103 12.77 -0.91 18.81
C GLY A 103 14.10 -0.73 18.10
N LEU A 104 14.10 -0.43 16.82
CA LEU A 104 15.31 -0.32 16.02
C LEU A 104 16.27 0.77 16.53
N PRO A 105 15.82 1.97 16.95
CA PRO A 105 16.68 3.00 17.53
C PRO A 105 17.48 2.53 18.72
N VAL A 106 16.90 1.68 19.57
CA VAL A 106 17.60 1.12 20.75
C VAL A 106 18.77 0.22 20.33
N LEU A 107 18.62 -0.49 19.20
CA LEU A 107 19.67 -1.41 18.71
C LEU A 107 20.79 -0.68 17.97
N VAL A 108 20.44 0.34 17.16
CA VAL A 108 21.42 1.00 16.27
C VAL A 108 21.87 2.36 16.78
N GLY A 109 21.26 2.90 17.85
CA GLY A 109 21.60 4.22 18.42
C GLY A 109 21.17 5.42 17.56
N ILE A 110 20.28 5.23 16.58
CA ILE A 110 19.84 6.26 15.63
C ILE A 110 18.33 6.46 15.76
N ASN A 111 17.89 7.67 16.05
CA ASN A 111 16.46 8.00 16.10
C ASN A 111 15.94 8.34 14.69
N PHE A 112 14.82 7.71 14.32
CA PHE A 112 14.13 7.97 13.07
C PHE A 112 12.93 8.89 13.30
N THR A 113 12.68 9.78 12.34
CA THR A 113 11.38 10.48 12.30
C THR A 113 10.26 9.50 11.93
N ALA A 114 9.03 9.80 12.32
CA ALA A 114 7.86 8.95 11.96
C ALA A 114 7.76 8.72 10.44
N PHE A 115 8.12 9.72 9.65
CA PHE A 115 8.14 9.63 8.19
C PHE A 115 9.15 8.61 7.67
N VAL A 116 10.40 8.68 8.15
CA VAL A 116 11.48 7.76 7.75
C VAL A 116 11.20 6.33 8.24
N ALA A 117 10.80 6.18 9.50
CA ALA A 117 10.44 4.87 10.05
C ALA A 117 9.28 4.22 9.29
N GLY A 118 8.26 5.03 8.93
CA GLY A 118 7.15 4.57 8.12
C GLY A 118 7.58 4.10 6.71
N ILE A 119 8.46 4.87 6.04
CA ILE A 119 9.02 4.46 4.73
C ILE A 119 9.74 3.12 4.85
N ILE A 120 10.63 2.97 5.84
CA ILE A 120 11.41 1.74 6.05
C ILE A 120 10.45 0.56 6.30
N ALA A 121 9.50 0.72 7.24
CA ALA A 121 8.55 -0.32 7.60
C ALA A 121 7.70 -0.77 6.40
N LEU A 122 7.06 0.18 5.74
CA LEU A 122 6.19 -0.10 4.61
C LEU A 122 6.97 -0.72 3.45
N SER A 123 8.17 -0.22 3.16
CA SER A 123 9.01 -0.75 2.08
C SER A 123 9.45 -2.19 2.34
N ILE A 124 9.88 -2.51 3.56
CA ILE A 124 10.27 -3.86 3.94
C ILE A 124 9.06 -4.80 3.88
N CYS A 125 7.93 -4.42 4.49
CA CYS A 125 6.72 -5.25 4.52
C CYS A 125 6.17 -5.55 3.13
N ASP A 126 6.29 -4.60 2.19
CA ASP A 126 5.75 -4.74 0.85
C ASP A 126 6.70 -5.45 -0.13
N SER A 127 8.01 -5.45 0.17
CA SER A 127 9.03 -6.01 -0.71
C SER A 127 8.82 -7.48 -1.11
N PRO A 128 8.30 -8.40 -0.25
CA PRO A 128 8.02 -9.77 -0.65
C PRO A 128 6.87 -9.89 -1.67
N PHE A 129 5.87 -9.03 -1.56
CA PHE A 129 4.73 -9.01 -2.50
C PHE A 129 5.17 -8.50 -3.87
N ILE A 130 6.01 -7.46 -3.89
CA ILE A 130 6.60 -6.94 -5.12
C ILE A 130 7.57 -7.96 -5.75
N ALA A 131 8.36 -8.67 -4.94
CA ALA A 131 9.21 -9.75 -5.44
C ALA A 131 8.41 -10.82 -6.19
N GLU A 132 7.22 -11.16 -5.67
CA GLU A 132 6.30 -12.10 -6.32
C GLU A 132 5.69 -11.52 -7.61
N ILE A 133 5.38 -10.22 -7.65
CA ILE A 133 4.94 -9.54 -8.88
C ILE A 133 6.01 -9.64 -9.97
N PHE A 134 7.28 -9.40 -9.64
CA PHE A 134 8.38 -9.55 -10.61
C PHE A 134 8.52 -11.00 -11.06
N ARG A 135 8.54 -11.96 -10.12
CA ARG A 135 8.67 -13.38 -10.43
C ARG A 135 7.54 -13.84 -11.36
N SER A 136 6.30 -13.59 -11.00
CA SER A 136 5.13 -13.99 -11.80
C SER A 136 5.10 -13.30 -13.16
N GLY A 137 5.50 -12.04 -13.24
CA GLY A 137 5.58 -11.31 -14.50
C GLY A 137 6.61 -11.88 -15.46
N PHE A 138 7.78 -12.32 -14.98
CA PHE A 138 8.78 -13.00 -15.81
C PHE A 138 8.36 -14.42 -16.21
N GLU A 139 7.72 -15.16 -15.30
CA GLU A 139 7.24 -16.52 -15.55
C GLU A 139 6.05 -16.57 -16.51
N ALA A 140 5.27 -15.50 -16.61
CA ALA A 140 4.12 -15.40 -17.50
C ALA A 140 4.51 -15.27 -18.98
N VAL A 141 5.77 -14.95 -19.29
CA VAL A 141 6.26 -14.91 -20.68
C VAL A 141 6.39 -16.34 -21.21
N PRO A 142 5.73 -16.71 -22.34
CA PRO A 142 5.77 -18.07 -22.87
C PRO A 142 7.19 -18.53 -23.18
N LYS A 143 7.56 -19.72 -22.70
CA LYS A 143 8.91 -20.30 -22.87
C LYS A 143 9.32 -20.39 -24.34
N GLY A 144 8.39 -20.71 -25.24
CA GLY A 144 8.64 -20.77 -26.68
C GLY A 144 9.20 -19.48 -27.28
N GLN A 145 8.89 -18.33 -26.71
CA GLN A 145 9.49 -17.04 -27.12
C GLN A 145 11.01 -17.02 -26.86
N SER A 146 11.43 -17.50 -25.68
CA SER A 146 12.85 -17.60 -25.33
C SER A 146 13.56 -18.72 -26.12
N GLU A 147 12.89 -19.83 -26.39
CA GLU A 147 13.41 -20.96 -27.18
C GLU A 147 13.62 -20.55 -28.66
N ALA A 148 12.67 -19.84 -29.26
CA ALA A 148 12.81 -19.28 -30.60
C ALA A 148 14.01 -18.33 -30.70
N GLY A 149 14.21 -17.46 -29.70
CA GLY A 149 15.39 -16.60 -29.63
C GLY A 149 16.70 -17.40 -29.54
N THR A 150 16.68 -18.54 -28.81
CA THR A 150 17.87 -19.44 -28.77
C THR A 150 18.16 -20.05 -30.11
N SER A 151 17.16 -20.51 -30.84
CA SER A 151 17.28 -21.08 -32.18
C SER A 151 17.85 -20.08 -33.21
N LEU A 152 17.60 -18.78 -33.00
CA LEU A 152 18.19 -17.67 -33.78
C LEU A 152 19.60 -17.26 -33.31
N GLY A 153 20.23 -18.03 -32.39
CA GLY A 153 21.57 -17.75 -31.88
C GLY A 153 21.66 -16.53 -30.93
N MET A 154 20.55 -16.07 -30.39
CA MET A 154 20.59 -14.93 -29.47
C MET A 154 21.20 -15.32 -28.12
N SER A 155 22.10 -14.49 -27.59
CA SER A 155 22.63 -14.66 -26.23
C SER A 155 21.51 -14.45 -25.18
N PHE A 156 21.72 -14.99 -23.97
CA PHE A 156 20.76 -14.82 -22.86
C PHE A 156 20.37 -13.36 -22.63
N PHE A 157 21.34 -12.44 -22.60
CA PHE A 157 21.10 -11.01 -22.38
C PHE A 157 20.27 -10.37 -23.50
N LYS A 158 20.54 -10.73 -24.75
CA LYS A 158 19.75 -10.25 -25.92
C LYS A 158 18.29 -10.74 -25.82
N ARG A 159 18.08 -12.03 -25.52
CA ARG A 159 16.72 -12.59 -25.33
C ARG A 159 15.98 -11.92 -24.20
N PHE A 160 16.65 -11.78 -23.02
CA PHE A 160 16.05 -11.11 -21.87
C PHE A 160 15.63 -9.69 -22.23
N ARG A 161 16.53 -8.88 -22.80
CA ARG A 161 16.27 -7.47 -23.10
C ARG A 161 15.25 -7.24 -24.20
N LEU A 162 15.28 -8.06 -25.26
CA LEU A 162 14.49 -7.80 -26.47
C LEU A 162 13.19 -8.61 -26.53
N ILE A 163 13.10 -9.73 -25.82
CA ILE A 163 11.93 -10.63 -25.85
C ILE A 163 11.22 -10.66 -24.49
N THR A 164 11.94 -11.08 -23.44
CA THR A 164 11.31 -11.34 -22.13
C THR A 164 10.91 -10.06 -21.41
N LEU A 165 11.84 -9.11 -21.28
CA LEU A 165 11.63 -7.89 -20.49
C LEU A 165 10.47 -7.03 -21.01
N PRO A 166 10.33 -6.74 -22.34
CA PRO A 166 9.22 -5.93 -22.82
C PRO A 166 7.85 -6.57 -22.60
N GLN A 167 7.75 -7.90 -22.67
CA GLN A 167 6.52 -8.63 -22.40
C GLN A 167 6.22 -8.68 -20.89
N ALA A 168 7.23 -8.97 -20.07
CA ALA A 168 7.09 -9.00 -18.61
C ALA A 168 6.67 -7.64 -18.05
N ILE A 169 7.23 -6.52 -18.54
CA ILE A 169 6.87 -5.17 -18.08
C ILE A 169 5.38 -4.89 -18.30
N LYS A 170 4.78 -5.35 -19.38
CA LYS A 170 3.34 -5.17 -19.64
C LYS A 170 2.47 -5.84 -18.57
N ILE A 171 2.97 -6.89 -17.92
CA ILE A 171 2.30 -7.63 -16.84
C ILE A 171 2.64 -7.03 -15.48
N ILE A 172 3.91 -6.68 -15.26
CA ILE A 172 4.43 -6.18 -13.99
C ILE A 172 3.87 -4.79 -13.66
N LEU A 173 3.85 -3.85 -14.62
CA LEU A 173 3.45 -2.47 -14.36
C LEU A 173 2.00 -2.33 -13.84
N PRO A 174 1.00 -2.99 -14.41
CA PRO A 174 -0.35 -3.01 -13.85
C PRO A 174 -0.40 -3.54 -12.41
N ALA A 175 0.31 -4.63 -12.14
CA ALA A 175 0.37 -5.23 -10.81
C ALA A 175 1.03 -4.28 -9.79
N LEU A 176 2.11 -3.59 -10.16
CA LEU A 176 2.74 -2.55 -9.33
C LEU A 176 1.79 -1.36 -9.09
N GLY A 177 0.98 -0.99 -10.09
CA GLY A 177 -0.05 0.03 -9.93
C GLY A 177 -1.09 -0.34 -8.89
N ASN A 178 -1.56 -1.59 -8.89
CA ASN A 178 -2.48 -2.11 -7.88
C ASN A 178 -1.81 -2.20 -6.50
N GLN A 179 -0.52 -2.54 -6.44
CA GLN A 179 0.25 -2.55 -5.20
C GLN A 179 0.42 -1.13 -4.63
N PHE A 180 0.56 -0.12 -5.48
CA PHE A 180 0.56 1.28 -5.03
C PHE A 180 -0.76 1.69 -4.39
N VAL A 181 -1.91 1.27 -4.96
CA VAL A 181 -3.23 1.48 -4.34
C VAL A 181 -3.32 0.79 -2.97
N TYR A 182 -2.75 -0.39 -2.81
CA TYR A 182 -2.64 -1.07 -1.53
C TYR A 182 -1.77 -0.28 -0.54
N MET A 183 -0.60 0.21 -0.97
CA MET A 183 0.32 1.01 -0.17
C MET A 183 -0.35 2.28 0.38
N LEU A 184 -1.19 2.97 -0.41
CA LEU A 184 -1.97 4.13 0.04
C LEU A 184 -2.89 3.79 1.23
N LYS A 185 -3.47 2.59 1.27
CA LYS A 185 -4.28 2.14 2.41
C LYS A 185 -3.41 1.82 3.63
N MET A 186 -2.27 1.18 3.41
CA MET A 186 -1.35 0.81 4.49
C MET A 186 -0.67 2.02 5.13
N SER A 187 -0.52 3.14 4.40
CA SER A 187 0.06 4.37 4.96
C SER A 187 -0.73 4.91 6.15
N SER A 188 -2.04 4.65 6.25
CA SER A 188 -2.88 5.03 7.39
C SER A 188 -2.39 4.46 8.73
N LEU A 189 -1.71 3.31 8.72
CA LEU A 189 -1.18 2.69 9.93
C LEU A 189 -0.01 3.49 10.53
N VAL A 190 0.65 4.35 9.74
CA VAL A 190 1.78 5.17 10.21
C VAL A 190 1.30 6.32 11.11
N SER A 191 0.00 6.62 11.12
CA SER A 191 -0.63 7.56 12.07
C SER A 191 -0.32 7.23 13.53
N ILE A 192 -0.14 5.92 13.85
CA ILE A 192 0.08 5.45 15.23
C ILE A 192 1.41 5.93 15.81
N ILE A 193 2.41 6.16 14.99
CA ILE A 193 3.72 6.68 15.39
C ILE A 193 3.83 8.20 15.22
N GLY A 194 2.69 8.89 14.98
CA GLY A 194 2.61 10.33 14.96
C GLY A 194 2.88 11.00 13.61
N LEU A 195 2.80 10.28 12.48
CA LEU A 195 2.86 10.90 11.17
C LEU A 195 1.57 11.66 10.87
N ASP A 196 1.68 12.92 10.48
CA ASP A 196 0.57 13.85 10.19
C ASP A 196 -0.14 13.56 8.86
N GLU A 197 -0.46 12.30 8.58
CA GLU A 197 -1.22 11.86 7.42
C GLU A 197 -2.75 11.95 7.69
N LEU A 198 -3.59 11.62 6.70
CA LEU A 198 -5.06 11.80 6.78
C LEU A 198 -5.69 11.21 8.04
N THR A 199 -5.31 9.99 8.42
CA THR A 199 -5.89 9.31 9.61
C THR A 199 -5.45 10.00 10.91
N ARG A 200 -4.20 10.45 11.00
CA ARG A 200 -3.71 11.21 12.15
C ARG A 200 -4.48 12.52 12.31
N LYS A 201 -4.67 13.27 11.22
CA LYS A 201 -5.44 14.52 11.22
C LYS A 201 -6.89 14.28 11.66
N ALA A 202 -7.52 13.20 11.19
CA ALA A 202 -8.85 12.83 11.63
C ALA A 202 -8.91 12.49 13.12
N ASN A 203 -7.94 11.71 13.64
CA ASN A 203 -7.89 11.36 15.07
C ASN A 203 -7.75 12.61 15.96
N GLU A 204 -6.88 13.55 15.57
CA GLU A 204 -6.70 14.82 16.31
C GLU A 204 -7.98 15.66 16.29
N LEU A 205 -8.65 15.71 15.15
CA LEU A 205 -9.91 16.43 15.04
C LEU A 205 -11.03 15.78 15.85
N VAL A 206 -11.11 14.44 15.88
CA VAL A 206 -12.06 13.70 16.72
C VAL A 206 -11.87 14.04 18.19
N VAL A 207 -10.62 14.10 18.68
CA VAL A 207 -10.31 14.45 20.06
C VAL A 207 -10.71 15.89 20.38
N SER A 208 -10.54 16.84 19.44
CA SER A 208 -10.87 18.26 19.66
C SER A 208 -12.36 18.57 19.52
N GLN A 209 -13.06 17.91 18.60
CA GLN A 209 -14.47 18.22 18.28
C GLN A 209 -15.48 17.28 18.95
N TYR A 210 -15.03 16.12 19.48
CA TYR A 210 -15.88 15.06 20.02
C TYR A 210 -16.99 14.59 19.05
N ARG A 211 -16.66 14.52 17.74
CA ARG A 211 -17.59 14.15 16.65
C ARG A 211 -17.00 13.01 15.78
N PRO A 212 -16.82 11.81 16.37
CA PRO A 212 -16.13 10.72 15.65
C PRO A 212 -16.87 10.25 14.41
N LEU A 213 -18.21 10.15 14.44
CA LEU A 213 -18.97 9.62 13.31
C LEU A 213 -18.85 10.51 12.07
N GLU A 214 -19.04 11.81 12.25
CA GLU A 214 -18.97 12.77 11.13
C GLU A 214 -17.56 12.88 10.55
N ILE A 215 -16.55 12.95 11.42
CA ILE A 215 -15.14 13.11 11.01
C ILE A 215 -14.63 11.84 10.34
N TYR A 216 -14.87 10.65 10.91
CA TYR A 216 -14.45 9.41 10.27
C TYR A 216 -15.25 9.10 8.99
N THR A 217 -16.50 9.50 8.90
CA THR A 217 -17.25 9.41 7.62
C THR A 217 -16.57 10.25 6.55
N PHE A 218 -16.14 11.46 6.90
CA PHE A 218 -15.41 12.32 5.97
C PHE A 218 -14.05 11.71 5.59
N LEU A 219 -13.29 11.18 6.56
CA LEU A 219 -12.04 10.45 6.30
C LEU A 219 -12.24 9.28 5.32
N VAL A 220 -13.33 8.52 5.47
CA VAL A 220 -13.67 7.44 4.52
C VAL A 220 -13.89 7.99 3.11
N LEU A 221 -14.58 9.13 2.99
CA LEU A 221 -14.79 9.79 1.70
C LEU A 221 -13.47 10.31 1.09
N GLU A 222 -12.56 10.88 1.90
CA GLU A 222 -11.24 11.32 1.43
C GLU A 222 -10.44 10.15 0.84
N TYR A 223 -10.32 9.04 1.58
CA TYR A 223 -9.66 7.82 1.07
C TYR A 223 -10.36 7.24 -0.16
N LEU A 224 -11.71 7.22 -0.16
CA LEU A 224 -12.48 6.73 -1.30
C LEU A 224 -12.15 7.53 -2.57
N VAL A 225 -12.21 8.86 -2.49
CA VAL A 225 -11.91 9.75 -3.64
C VAL A 225 -10.45 9.56 -4.08
N LEU A 226 -9.49 9.58 -3.14
CA LEU A 226 -8.08 9.38 -3.43
C LEU A 226 -7.84 8.07 -4.15
N ILE A 227 -8.37 6.96 -3.61
CA ILE A 227 -8.17 5.62 -4.16
C ILE A 227 -8.86 5.48 -5.52
N LEU A 228 -10.06 6.03 -5.71
CA LEU A 228 -10.75 6.00 -7.01
C LEU A 228 -9.97 6.76 -8.09
N VAL A 229 -9.43 7.94 -7.77
CA VAL A 229 -8.61 8.72 -8.69
C VAL A 229 -7.35 7.95 -9.08
N ILE A 230 -6.61 7.43 -8.13
CA ILE A 230 -5.38 6.67 -8.38
C ILE A 230 -5.70 5.38 -9.17
N SER A 231 -6.73 4.64 -8.78
CA SER A 231 -7.15 3.42 -9.51
C SER A 231 -7.60 3.72 -10.95
N TYR A 232 -8.22 4.87 -11.18
CA TYR A 232 -8.54 5.32 -12.54
C TYR A 232 -7.27 5.57 -13.37
N LEU A 233 -6.26 6.24 -12.79
CA LEU A 233 -4.98 6.50 -13.45
C LEU A 233 -4.24 5.20 -13.76
N VAL A 234 -4.22 4.25 -12.82
CA VAL A 234 -3.63 2.91 -13.02
C VAL A 234 -4.31 2.20 -14.18
N ARG A 235 -5.65 2.10 -14.19
CA ARG A 235 -6.40 1.48 -15.30
C ARG A 235 -6.17 2.15 -16.65
N LYS A 236 -5.98 3.48 -16.66
CA LYS A 236 -5.64 4.21 -17.89
C LYS A 236 -4.25 3.84 -18.42
N MET A 237 -3.29 3.66 -17.51
CA MET A 237 -1.95 3.15 -17.85
C MET A 237 -2.01 1.71 -18.38
N GLU A 238 -2.76 0.83 -17.74
CA GLU A 238 -2.97 -0.56 -18.17
C GLU A 238 -3.46 -0.63 -19.61
N LYS A 239 -4.51 0.13 -19.94
CA LYS A 239 -5.06 0.18 -21.30
C LYS A 239 -4.03 0.65 -22.35
N LYS A 240 -3.15 1.59 -21.97
CA LYS A 240 -2.10 2.08 -22.88
C LYS A 240 -0.98 1.06 -23.10
N LEU A 241 -0.74 0.17 -22.14
CA LEU A 241 0.30 -0.86 -22.23
C LEU A 241 -0.19 -2.13 -22.94
N SER A 242 -1.50 -2.38 -22.97
CA SER A 242 -2.11 -3.54 -23.64
C SER A 242 -2.26 -3.36 -25.15
N ASN A 243 -2.26 -2.12 -25.62
CA ASN A 243 -2.21 -1.75 -27.04
C ASN A 243 -0.75 -1.61 -27.50
#